data_969389c6086b2ad2dfd8b3cb0fba5730
#
_entry.id   969389c6086b2ad2dfd8b3cb0fba5730
#
_cell.length_a   1.000
_cell.length_b   1.000
_cell.length_c   1.000
_cell.angle_alpha   90.00
_cell.angle_beta   90.00
_cell.angle_gamma   90.00
#
_symmetry.space_group_name_H-M   'P 1'
#
loop_
_entity.id
_entity.type
_entity.pdbx_description
1 polymer ?
#
loop_
_entity_poly.entity_id
_entity_poly.type
_entity_poly.pdbx_seq_one_letter_code
_entity_poly.pdbx_strand_id
1 'polypeptide(L)'
;FLSFILFTLFLESFIRISIYTSFRKSIRELFILLCYINMLSKLKQLNSNNTNNVNSINCPKATSPVNISMDSIMGPCVLKCDYNYNYNVYSPNITNKQSYLSLNYSGKYNPVTYNDEKYNVQEIRVYQPSLHQYKGTNADGEILIIHNGPGKNLIVSVPFMVGGKTDKGSSQLAKMITESASRIPSVDESVTLSMGDFNLSNFIPQSKGYFSYTGTLPYEPCNGSYNYIIYAVDNALNIPNDVLEKLKQITENTECKINENNVFYNKNGANSKNSSDDIFIDCQPVDSDGNILVDMNMVEGKSTSSDSDSGIDFEKIAPYLYTLIGLVVGYIIIYIAQYLFDNTSSTTTSTVITSTSSGSK
;
A
#
# COMPACT_ATOMS: atom_id res chain seq x y z
N PHE A 1 -64.14 30.27 -1.27
CA PHE A 1 -63.31 30.56 -0.12
C PHE A 1 -62.92 29.25 0.65
N LEU A 2 -63.89 28.40 0.96
CA LEU A 2 -63.70 27.15 1.70
C LEU A 2 -62.82 26.15 0.92
N SER A 3 -62.94 26.08 -0.40
CA SER A 3 -62.14 25.19 -1.27
C SER A 3 -60.67 25.61 -1.33
N PHE A 4 -60.37 26.89 -1.22
CA PHE A 4 -58.99 27.39 -1.21
C PHE A 4 -58.32 27.11 0.13
N ILE A 5 -59.01 27.20 1.24
CA ILE A 5 -58.49 26.87 2.57
C ILE A 5 -58.21 25.36 2.68
N LEU A 6 -59.08 24.50 2.17
CA LEU A 6 -58.89 23.06 2.14
C LEU A 6 -57.67 22.65 1.25
N PHE A 7 -57.47 23.33 0.12
CA PHE A 7 -56.35 23.10 -0.75
C PHE A 7 -55.00 23.50 -0.12
N THR A 8 -54.96 24.64 0.58
CA THR A 8 -53.73 25.08 1.28
C THR A 8 -53.38 24.13 2.44
N LEU A 9 -54.34 23.68 3.23
CA LEU A 9 -54.11 22.70 4.30
C LEU A 9 -53.66 21.34 3.78
N PHE A 10 -54.20 20.91 2.62
CA PHE A 10 -53.80 19.68 1.98
C PHE A 10 -52.35 19.77 1.44
N LEU A 11 -52.01 20.92 0.85
CA LEU A 11 -50.65 21.16 0.32
C LEU A 11 -49.61 21.22 1.44
N GLU A 12 -49.89 21.89 2.55
CA GLU A 12 -49.02 21.91 3.73
C GLU A 12 -48.85 20.51 4.33
N SER A 13 -49.90 19.74 4.44
CA SER A 13 -49.84 18.36 4.93
C SER A 13 -48.98 17.48 4.02
N PHE A 14 -49.12 17.63 2.70
CA PHE A 14 -48.33 16.85 1.73
C PHE A 14 -46.85 17.22 1.74
N ILE A 15 -46.54 18.52 1.88
CA ILE A 15 -45.15 19.00 2.00
C ILE A 15 -44.52 18.47 3.31
N ARG A 16 -45.24 18.54 4.42
CA ARG A 16 -44.76 18.01 5.71
C ARG A 16 -44.48 16.51 5.66
N ILE A 17 -45.34 15.71 5.02
CA ILE A 17 -45.14 14.26 4.86
C ILE A 17 -43.94 13.98 3.95
N SER A 18 -43.81 14.73 2.86
CA SER A 18 -42.67 14.55 1.91
C SER A 18 -41.31 14.89 2.57
N ILE A 19 -41.26 15.99 3.32
CA ILE A 19 -40.06 16.39 4.07
C ILE A 19 -39.74 15.34 5.15
N TYR A 20 -40.77 14.87 5.89
CA TYR A 20 -40.59 13.87 6.95
C TYR A 20 -40.05 12.52 6.40
N THR A 21 -40.59 12.06 5.27
CA THR A 21 -40.12 10.80 4.64
C THR A 21 -38.73 10.93 4.09
N SER A 22 -38.37 12.05 3.46
CA SER A 22 -37.02 12.33 2.97
C SER A 22 -35.99 12.40 4.11
N PHE A 23 -36.36 13.10 5.19
CA PHE A 23 -35.53 13.22 6.39
C PHE A 23 -35.29 11.87 7.10
N ARG A 24 -36.35 11.05 7.24
CA ARG A 24 -36.27 9.72 7.82
C ARG A 24 -35.34 8.80 7.01
N LYS A 25 -35.36 8.95 5.68
CA LYS A 25 -34.43 8.22 4.79
C LYS A 25 -32.99 8.68 5.01
N SER A 26 -32.77 9.99 5.09
CA SER A 26 -31.43 10.56 5.32
C SER A 26 -30.84 10.17 6.68
N ILE A 27 -31.65 10.18 7.75
CA ILE A 27 -31.21 9.71 9.08
C ILE A 27 -30.86 8.21 9.05
N ARG A 28 -31.64 7.41 8.34
CA ARG A 28 -31.37 5.97 8.21
C ARG A 28 -30.03 5.71 7.51
N GLU A 29 -29.74 6.43 6.43
CA GLU A 29 -28.47 6.35 5.71
C GLU A 29 -27.30 6.80 6.61
N LEU A 30 -27.47 7.89 7.35
CA LEU A 30 -26.48 8.39 8.29
C LEU A 30 -26.21 7.38 9.43
N PHE A 31 -27.27 6.72 9.93
CA PHE A 31 -27.14 5.70 10.97
C PHE A 31 -26.43 4.46 10.45
N ILE A 32 -26.70 4.04 9.21
CA ILE A 32 -26.00 2.93 8.55
C ILE A 32 -24.52 3.28 8.39
N LEU A 33 -24.21 4.51 7.96
CA LEU A 33 -22.82 4.98 7.80
C LEU A 33 -22.07 5.01 9.15
N LEU A 34 -22.74 5.49 10.22
CA LEU A 34 -22.16 5.49 11.57
C LEU A 34 -21.93 4.07 12.11
N CYS A 35 -22.87 3.15 11.87
CA CYS A 35 -22.69 1.74 12.21
C CYS A 35 -21.54 1.12 11.44
N TYR A 36 -21.39 1.45 10.16
CA TYR A 36 -20.28 0.99 9.33
C TYR A 36 -18.93 1.53 9.81
N ILE A 37 -18.83 2.81 10.14
CA ILE A 37 -17.63 3.43 10.72
C ILE A 37 -17.28 2.80 12.07
N ASN A 38 -18.27 2.55 12.92
CA ASN A 38 -18.07 1.90 14.21
C ASN A 38 -17.65 0.43 14.07
N MET A 39 -18.17 -0.27 13.07
CA MET A 39 -17.75 -1.63 12.73
C MET A 39 -16.31 -1.63 12.22
N LEU A 40 -15.92 -0.68 11.35
CA LEU A 40 -14.54 -0.52 10.88
C LEU A 40 -13.56 -0.18 12.01
N SER A 41 -13.98 0.65 12.98
CA SER A 41 -13.15 0.97 14.14
C SER A 41 -12.96 -0.24 15.05
N LYS A 42 -14.01 -1.05 15.27
CA LYS A 42 -13.93 -2.30 16.01
C LYS A 42 -13.07 -3.35 15.29
N LEU A 43 -13.18 -3.46 13.97
CA LEU A 43 -12.30 -4.32 13.16
C LEU A 43 -10.84 -3.88 13.24
N LYS A 44 -10.56 -2.56 13.25
CA LYS A 44 -9.21 -2.05 13.51
C LYS A 44 -8.72 -2.39 14.92
N GLN A 45 -9.56 -2.32 15.95
CA GLN A 45 -9.21 -2.71 17.33
C GLN A 45 -9.02 -4.22 17.46
N LEU A 46 -9.82 -5.05 16.80
CA LEU A 46 -9.65 -6.51 16.80
C LEU A 46 -8.35 -6.92 16.07
N ASN A 47 -7.98 -6.22 15.00
CA ASN A 47 -6.67 -6.42 14.35
C ASN A 47 -5.49 -5.92 15.20
N SER A 48 -5.69 -4.94 16.07
CA SER A 48 -4.66 -4.43 16.97
C SER A 48 -4.45 -5.31 18.21
N ASN A 49 -5.45 -6.09 18.61
CA ASN A 49 -5.38 -7.00 19.75
C ASN A 49 -4.88 -8.41 19.38
N ASN A 50 -4.65 -8.69 18.10
CA ASN A 50 -3.86 -9.83 17.69
C ASN A 50 -2.40 -9.41 17.93
N THR A 51 -1.86 -9.74 19.10
CA THR A 51 -0.41 -9.69 19.38
C THR A 51 0.26 -10.72 18.49
N ASN A 52 0.36 -10.37 17.19
CA ASN A 52 1.22 -11.09 16.29
C ASN A 52 2.62 -10.96 16.88
N ASN A 53 3.30 -12.06 17.10
CA ASN A 53 4.71 -12.06 17.39
C ASN A 53 5.38 -11.32 16.24
N VAL A 54 5.76 -10.05 16.47
CA VAL A 54 6.47 -9.24 15.50
C VAL A 54 7.94 -9.55 15.67
N ASN A 55 8.53 -10.25 14.71
CA ASN A 55 9.96 -10.44 14.65
C ASN A 55 10.63 -9.12 14.25
N SER A 56 11.09 -8.37 15.24
CA SER A 56 11.87 -7.16 15.01
C SER A 56 13.30 -7.54 14.65
N ILE A 57 13.70 -7.27 13.42
CA ILE A 57 15.08 -7.44 12.98
C ILE A 57 15.92 -6.28 13.52
N ASN A 58 16.88 -6.59 14.40
CA ASN A 58 17.76 -5.59 14.97
C ASN A 58 19.08 -5.51 14.20
N CYS A 59 19.12 -4.63 13.21
CA CYS A 59 20.29 -4.34 12.38
C CYS A 59 20.77 -2.89 12.57
N PRO A 60 21.44 -2.54 13.67
CA PRO A 60 21.70 -1.13 14.03
C PRO A 60 22.63 -0.40 13.04
N LYS A 61 23.42 -1.10 12.25
CA LYS A 61 24.32 -0.55 11.22
C LYS A 61 23.83 -0.80 9.80
N ALA A 62 22.63 -1.32 9.63
CA ALA A 62 22.09 -1.55 8.31
C ALA A 62 21.83 -0.22 7.58
N THR A 63 22.03 -0.24 6.27
CA THR A 63 21.72 0.84 5.34
C THR A 63 20.58 0.46 4.38
N SER A 64 19.93 -0.64 4.67
CA SER A 64 18.70 -1.16 4.05
C SER A 64 17.80 -1.76 5.13
N PRO A 65 16.49 -1.91 4.92
CA PRO A 65 15.76 -1.45 3.75
C PRO A 65 15.54 0.07 3.77
N VAL A 66 15.07 0.62 2.64
CA VAL A 66 14.83 2.05 2.46
C VAL A 66 13.35 2.33 2.14
N ASN A 67 12.95 3.60 2.24
CA ASN A 67 11.66 4.07 1.75
C ASN A 67 11.78 4.47 0.27
N ILE A 68 11.03 3.80 -0.61
CA ILE A 68 11.02 4.03 -2.05
C ILE A 68 9.99 5.12 -2.39
N SER A 69 10.46 6.25 -2.91
CA SER A 69 9.63 7.35 -3.39
C SER A 69 10.29 8.01 -4.59
N MET A 70 9.49 8.55 -5.51
CA MET A 70 10.00 9.36 -6.61
C MET A 70 10.63 10.66 -6.11
N ASP A 71 10.22 11.15 -4.95
CA ASP A 71 10.75 12.36 -4.32
C ASP A 71 12.15 12.17 -3.71
N SER A 72 12.57 10.92 -3.47
CA SER A 72 13.88 10.57 -2.90
C SER A 72 14.93 10.19 -3.94
N ILE A 73 14.67 10.41 -5.24
CA ILE A 73 15.59 10.04 -6.32
C ILE A 73 16.73 11.05 -6.39
N MET A 74 17.96 10.54 -6.29
CA MET A 74 19.18 11.34 -6.47
C MET A 74 19.54 11.57 -7.94
N GLY A 75 19.03 10.73 -8.85
CA GLY A 75 19.27 10.87 -10.28
C GLY A 75 19.01 9.60 -11.08
N PRO A 76 19.27 9.64 -12.40
CA PRO A 76 19.15 8.49 -13.27
C PRO A 76 20.33 7.51 -13.09
N CYS A 77 20.09 6.23 -13.33
CA CYS A 77 21.15 5.20 -13.29
C CYS A 77 21.17 4.26 -14.49
N VAL A 78 20.86 4.76 -15.67
CA VAL A 78 20.68 3.92 -16.88
C VAL A 78 21.91 3.05 -17.20
N LEU A 79 23.12 3.60 -17.06
CA LEU A 79 24.38 2.88 -17.36
C LEU A 79 25.00 2.20 -16.12
N LYS A 80 24.77 2.76 -14.95
CA LYS A 80 25.36 2.27 -13.67
C LYS A 80 24.49 1.23 -12.95
N CYS A 81 23.38 0.83 -13.53
CA CYS A 81 22.46 -0.16 -12.99
C CYS A 81 21.74 -0.92 -14.11
N ASP A 82 22.47 -1.34 -15.11
CA ASP A 82 21.92 -2.14 -16.21
C ASP A 82 21.66 -3.57 -15.71
N TYR A 83 20.38 -3.95 -15.72
CA TYR A 83 19.89 -5.23 -15.22
C TYR A 83 19.24 -6.03 -16.32
N ASN A 84 19.83 -7.20 -16.59
CA ASN A 84 19.30 -8.15 -17.57
C ASN A 84 19.14 -9.52 -16.91
N TYR A 85 18.06 -10.21 -17.21
CA TYR A 85 17.78 -11.53 -16.66
C TYR A 85 17.21 -12.49 -17.70
N ASN A 86 17.46 -13.77 -17.47
CA ASN A 86 16.94 -14.88 -18.25
C ASN A 86 16.85 -16.13 -17.37
N TYR A 87 15.89 -16.13 -16.43
CA TYR A 87 15.63 -17.33 -15.63
C TYR A 87 14.89 -18.37 -16.49
N ASN A 88 15.11 -19.63 -16.20
CA ASN A 88 14.39 -20.72 -16.84
C ASN A 88 13.38 -21.37 -15.88
N VAL A 89 12.56 -22.24 -16.45
CA VAL A 89 11.58 -23.03 -15.69
C VAL A 89 12.31 -24.03 -14.78
N TYR A 90 11.84 -24.17 -13.53
CA TYR A 90 12.32 -25.15 -12.57
C TYR A 90 11.22 -25.50 -11.56
N SER A 91 11.43 -26.55 -10.76
CA SER A 91 10.53 -26.92 -9.67
C SER A 91 11.06 -26.34 -8.35
N PRO A 92 10.40 -25.36 -7.72
CA PRO A 92 10.90 -24.77 -6.50
C PRO A 92 10.75 -25.74 -5.32
N ASN A 93 11.81 -25.83 -4.49
CA ASN A 93 11.71 -26.39 -3.16
C ASN A 93 11.55 -25.23 -2.19
N ILE A 94 10.50 -25.25 -1.38
CA ILE A 94 10.11 -24.18 -0.46
C ILE A 94 10.24 -24.68 0.96
N THR A 95 10.84 -23.84 1.82
CA THR A 95 10.99 -24.08 3.26
C THR A 95 10.32 -22.96 4.03
N ASN A 96 9.50 -23.28 5.02
CA ASN A 96 8.98 -22.30 5.97
C ASN A 96 10.08 -21.94 6.98
N LYS A 97 10.49 -20.68 7.01
CA LYS A 97 11.52 -20.14 7.90
C LYS A 97 10.95 -19.25 9.02
N GLN A 98 9.67 -19.40 9.34
CA GLN A 98 8.94 -18.62 10.31
C GLN A 98 8.75 -17.15 9.89
N SER A 99 9.83 -16.40 9.67
CA SER A 99 9.79 -14.99 9.26
C SER A 99 9.57 -14.81 7.74
N TYR A 100 9.76 -15.86 6.95
CA TYR A 100 9.63 -15.83 5.49
C TYR A 100 9.53 -17.23 4.90
N LEU A 101 9.06 -17.32 3.68
CA LEU A 101 9.23 -18.55 2.87
C LEU A 101 10.55 -18.45 2.10
N SER A 102 11.41 -19.47 2.25
CA SER A 102 12.66 -19.59 1.52
C SER A 102 12.47 -20.53 0.34
N LEU A 103 12.88 -20.11 -0.86
CA LEU A 103 12.88 -20.95 -2.05
C LEU A 103 14.32 -21.13 -2.53
N ASN A 104 14.70 -22.38 -2.82
CA ASN A 104 15.93 -22.63 -3.53
C ASN A 104 15.74 -22.45 -5.05
N TYR A 105 16.82 -22.16 -5.72
CA TYR A 105 16.85 -22.07 -7.19
C TYR A 105 17.67 -23.22 -7.76
N SER A 106 17.08 -24.01 -8.63
CA SER A 106 17.73 -25.12 -9.34
C SER A 106 17.69 -24.95 -10.87
N GLY A 107 17.54 -23.70 -11.30
CA GLY A 107 17.47 -23.36 -12.72
C GLY A 107 18.84 -23.10 -13.35
N LYS A 108 18.86 -22.29 -14.39
CA LYS A 108 20.03 -21.95 -15.18
C LYS A 108 21.16 -21.31 -14.34
N TYR A 109 22.39 -21.66 -14.63
CA TYR A 109 23.58 -21.00 -14.07
C TYR A 109 23.74 -19.59 -14.70
N ASN A 110 24.15 -18.61 -13.90
CA ASN A 110 24.27 -17.20 -14.30
C ASN A 110 23.05 -16.64 -15.06
N PRO A 111 21.85 -16.72 -14.49
CA PRO A 111 20.66 -16.23 -15.18
C PRO A 111 20.55 -14.69 -15.23
N VAL A 112 21.42 -13.99 -14.54
CA VAL A 112 21.38 -12.53 -14.39
C VAL A 112 22.71 -11.92 -14.82
N THR A 113 22.64 -10.76 -15.48
CA THR A 113 23.74 -9.85 -15.72
C THR A 113 23.39 -8.49 -15.12
N TYR A 114 24.27 -7.92 -14.33
CA TYR A 114 24.14 -6.59 -13.77
C TYR A 114 25.44 -5.82 -13.96
N ASN A 115 25.41 -4.73 -14.73
CA ASN A 115 26.59 -3.96 -15.15
C ASN A 115 27.70 -4.88 -15.72
N ASP A 116 27.33 -5.71 -16.70
CA ASP A 116 28.17 -6.69 -17.38
C ASP A 116 28.72 -7.86 -16.53
N GLU A 117 28.51 -7.82 -15.23
CA GLU A 117 28.87 -8.92 -14.32
C GLU A 117 27.76 -9.98 -14.25
N LYS A 118 28.16 -11.27 -14.16
CA LYS A 118 27.21 -12.39 -14.12
C LYS A 118 26.93 -12.82 -12.70
N TYR A 119 25.66 -13.14 -12.43
CA TYR A 119 25.16 -13.49 -11.11
C TYR A 119 24.38 -14.80 -11.11
N ASN A 120 24.57 -15.56 -10.04
CA ASN A 120 23.79 -16.76 -9.74
C ASN A 120 22.77 -16.50 -8.66
N VAL A 121 21.58 -17.08 -8.79
CA VAL A 121 20.58 -17.04 -7.71
C VAL A 121 21.08 -17.88 -6.54
N GLN A 122 21.14 -17.28 -5.37
CA GLN A 122 21.50 -17.94 -4.11
C GLN A 122 20.24 -18.43 -3.39
N GLU A 123 19.24 -17.56 -3.25
CA GLU A 123 18.02 -17.82 -2.49
C GLU A 123 16.93 -16.86 -2.95
N ILE A 124 15.68 -17.28 -2.85
CA ILE A 124 14.52 -16.39 -2.98
C ILE A 124 13.78 -16.40 -1.65
N ARG A 125 13.40 -15.22 -1.16
CA ARG A 125 12.63 -15.04 0.08
C ARG A 125 11.34 -14.33 -0.18
N VAL A 126 10.27 -14.78 0.44
CA VAL A 126 8.93 -14.13 0.39
C VAL A 126 8.58 -13.68 1.80
N TYR A 127 8.51 -12.38 1.98
CA TYR A 127 8.18 -11.71 3.24
C TYR A 127 6.76 -11.17 3.24
N GLN A 128 6.17 -11.07 4.40
CA GLN A 128 4.96 -10.29 4.69
C GLN A 128 5.10 -9.63 6.07
N PRO A 129 4.83 -8.32 6.18
CA PRO A 129 4.74 -7.34 5.09
C PRO A 129 6.08 -7.17 4.34
N SER A 130 6.16 -6.24 3.39
CA SER A 130 7.41 -5.90 2.72
C SER A 130 8.44 -5.35 3.71
N LEU A 131 9.73 -5.60 3.49
CA LEU A 131 10.82 -5.00 4.26
C LEU A 131 11.00 -3.52 3.86
N HIS A 132 10.96 -3.22 2.55
CA HIS A 132 10.98 -1.85 2.04
C HIS A 132 9.64 -1.15 2.28
N GLN A 133 9.70 0.17 2.43
CA GLN A 133 8.53 1.03 2.39
C GLN A 133 8.38 1.70 1.04
N TYR A 134 7.16 2.05 0.70
CA TYR A 134 6.77 2.74 -0.52
C TYR A 134 5.93 3.95 -0.13
N LYS A 135 6.47 5.14 -0.32
CA LYS A 135 5.83 6.40 0.13
C LYS A 135 5.42 6.34 1.62
N GLY A 136 6.31 5.78 2.46
CA GLY A 136 6.11 5.70 3.91
C GLY A 136 5.24 4.53 4.40
N THR A 137 4.78 3.63 3.54
CA THR A 137 3.96 2.46 3.92
C THR A 137 4.57 1.18 3.37
N ASN A 138 4.39 0.07 4.09
CA ASN A 138 4.79 -1.24 3.59
C ASN A 138 3.77 -1.76 2.56
N ALA A 139 4.24 -2.49 1.56
CA ALA A 139 3.40 -3.33 0.73
C ALA A 139 2.90 -4.55 1.52
N ASP A 140 1.88 -5.26 1.02
CA ASP A 140 1.36 -6.47 1.68
C ASP A 140 2.42 -7.57 1.77
N GLY A 141 3.40 -7.55 0.87
CA GLY A 141 4.60 -8.37 0.97
C GLY A 141 5.62 -8.06 -0.11
N GLU A 142 6.72 -8.81 -0.09
CA GLU A 142 7.89 -8.58 -0.93
C GLU A 142 8.59 -9.90 -1.26
N ILE A 143 8.98 -10.05 -2.52
CA ILE A 143 9.86 -11.14 -2.96
C ILE A 143 11.26 -10.57 -3.10
N LEU A 144 12.23 -11.14 -2.40
CA LEU A 144 13.64 -10.84 -2.57
C LEU A 144 14.31 -12.00 -3.33
N ILE A 145 14.89 -11.72 -4.50
CA ILE A 145 15.73 -12.67 -5.25
C ILE A 145 17.18 -12.28 -5.02
N ILE A 146 17.87 -13.09 -4.24
CA ILE A 146 19.24 -12.84 -3.78
C ILE A 146 20.21 -13.55 -4.71
N HIS A 147 21.20 -12.82 -5.21
CA HIS A 147 22.18 -13.34 -6.16
C HIS A 147 23.59 -13.12 -5.66
N ASN A 148 24.45 -14.13 -5.88
CA ASN A 148 25.89 -14.04 -5.69
C ASN A 148 26.58 -13.63 -6.99
N GLY A 149 27.52 -12.70 -6.91
CA GLY A 149 28.32 -12.20 -8.02
C GLY A 149 29.83 -12.12 -7.66
N PRO A 150 30.66 -11.74 -8.62
CA PRO A 150 32.12 -11.68 -8.44
C PRO A 150 32.57 -10.54 -7.51
N GLY A 151 31.77 -9.47 -7.42
CA GLY A 151 32.07 -8.33 -6.59
C GLY A 151 31.02 -8.15 -5.46
N LYS A 152 30.16 -7.19 -5.59
CA LYS A 152 29.01 -7.04 -4.70
C LYS A 152 27.91 -8.00 -5.11
N ASN A 153 27.21 -8.56 -4.14
CA ASN A 153 25.99 -9.33 -4.41
C ASN A 153 24.85 -8.44 -4.91
N LEU A 154 23.80 -9.04 -5.48
CA LEU A 154 22.65 -8.34 -6.02
C LEU A 154 21.35 -8.86 -5.39
N ILE A 155 20.48 -7.95 -4.98
CA ILE A 155 19.12 -8.27 -4.52
C ILE A 155 18.11 -7.59 -5.45
N VAL A 156 17.23 -8.39 -6.01
CA VAL A 156 16.08 -7.90 -6.78
C VAL A 156 14.82 -8.02 -5.92
N SER A 157 14.15 -6.93 -5.68
CA SER A 157 12.96 -6.84 -4.85
C SER A 157 11.73 -6.53 -5.70
N VAL A 158 10.69 -7.34 -5.53
CA VAL A 158 9.40 -7.19 -6.20
C VAL A 158 8.31 -7.19 -5.15
N PRO A 159 7.60 -6.07 -4.95
CA PRO A 159 6.48 -6.01 -4.03
C PRO A 159 5.27 -6.78 -4.55
N PHE A 160 4.39 -7.21 -3.65
CA PHE A 160 3.07 -7.70 -3.98
C PHE A 160 2.01 -7.08 -3.07
N MET A 161 0.80 -6.97 -3.60
CA MET A 161 -0.35 -6.33 -2.96
C MET A 161 -1.60 -7.20 -3.10
N VAL A 162 -2.55 -7.02 -2.21
CA VAL A 162 -3.89 -7.56 -2.41
C VAL A 162 -4.53 -6.84 -3.59
N GLY A 163 -4.97 -7.61 -4.56
CA GLY A 163 -5.59 -7.05 -5.77
C GLY A 163 -6.15 -8.13 -6.70
N GLY A 164 -6.83 -7.68 -7.74
CA GLY A 164 -7.54 -8.56 -8.69
C GLY A 164 -6.83 -8.78 -10.03
N LYS A 165 -5.61 -8.25 -10.22
CA LYS A 165 -4.87 -8.45 -11.46
C LYS A 165 -4.36 -9.89 -11.53
N THR A 166 -4.60 -10.57 -12.64
CA THR A 166 -4.29 -11.99 -12.85
C THR A 166 -3.27 -12.18 -13.97
N ASP A 167 -2.09 -11.59 -13.82
CA ASP A 167 -0.96 -11.94 -14.69
C ASP A 167 -0.33 -13.28 -14.26
N LYS A 168 0.57 -13.80 -15.09
CA LYS A 168 1.20 -15.09 -14.85
C LYS A 168 2.01 -15.14 -13.55
N GLY A 169 2.73 -14.06 -13.23
CA GLY A 169 3.50 -13.94 -12.00
C GLY A 169 2.62 -13.94 -10.76
N SER A 170 1.57 -13.13 -10.77
CA SER A 170 0.55 -13.07 -9.71
C SER A 170 -0.10 -14.43 -9.46
N SER A 171 -0.48 -15.13 -10.54
CA SER A 171 -1.09 -16.47 -10.45
C SER A 171 -0.11 -17.51 -9.90
N GLN A 172 1.17 -17.47 -10.30
CA GLN A 172 2.19 -18.37 -9.78
C GLN A 172 2.49 -18.11 -8.31
N LEU A 173 2.56 -16.84 -7.89
CA LEU A 173 2.76 -16.47 -6.50
C LEU A 173 1.59 -16.95 -5.62
N ALA A 174 0.35 -16.69 -6.04
CA ALA A 174 -0.85 -17.11 -5.31
C ALA A 174 -0.92 -18.63 -5.16
N LYS A 175 -0.63 -19.39 -6.21
CA LYS A 175 -0.59 -20.84 -6.18
C LYS A 175 0.51 -21.34 -5.23
N MET A 176 1.71 -20.78 -5.33
CA MET A 176 2.85 -21.13 -4.49
C MET A 176 2.53 -20.95 -3.00
N ILE A 177 2.00 -19.79 -2.61
CA ILE A 177 1.62 -19.51 -1.22
C ILE A 177 0.53 -20.47 -0.74
N THR A 178 -0.50 -20.70 -1.56
CA THR A 178 -1.62 -21.59 -1.21
C THR A 178 -1.16 -23.04 -0.98
N GLU A 179 -0.30 -23.57 -1.84
CA GLU A 179 0.26 -24.91 -1.68
C GLU A 179 1.21 -25.00 -0.48
N SER A 180 2.01 -23.96 -0.24
CA SER A 180 2.89 -23.89 0.93
C SER A 180 2.10 -23.91 2.23
N ALA A 181 1.06 -23.08 2.35
CA ALA A 181 0.23 -23.03 3.56
C ALA A 181 -0.47 -24.37 3.88
N SER A 182 -0.79 -25.16 2.86
CA SER A 182 -1.44 -26.46 3.06
C SER A 182 -0.47 -27.61 3.36
N ARG A 183 0.81 -27.50 2.97
CA ARG A 183 1.79 -28.62 2.99
C ARG A 183 2.95 -28.43 3.95
N ILE A 184 3.27 -27.18 4.31
CA ILE A 184 4.40 -26.83 5.21
C ILE A 184 3.96 -25.78 6.25
N PRO A 185 2.93 -26.05 7.06
CA PRO A 185 2.43 -25.07 8.03
C PRO A 185 3.43 -24.80 9.18
N SER A 186 4.35 -25.74 9.45
CA SER A 186 5.29 -25.61 10.56
C SER A 186 6.65 -25.09 10.12
N VAL A 187 7.39 -24.49 11.05
CA VAL A 187 8.75 -23.97 10.83
C VAL A 187 9.70 -25.10 10.43
N ASP A 188 10.60 -24.81 9.50
CA ASP A 188 11.61 -25.71 8.90
C ASP A 188 11.05 -26.89 8.10
N GLU A 189 9.73 -26.99 7.93
CA GLU A 189 9.16 -27.91 6.95
C GLU A 189 9.45 -27.44 5.53
N SER A 190 9.69 -28.42 4.65
CA SER A 190 10.03 -28.16 3.24
C SER A 190 9.19 -29.00 2.30
N VAL A 191 8.89 -28.44 1.13
CA VAL A 191 8.17 -29.14 0.07
C VAL A 191 8.67 -28.73 -1.31
N THR A 192 8.80 -29.70 -2.20
CA THR A 192 9.00 -29.42 -3.63
C THR A 192 7.63 -29.28 -4.30
N LEU A 193 7.40 -28.14 -4.94
CA LEU A 193 6.17 -27.87 -5.66
C LEU A 193 6.28 -28.34 -7.11
N SER A 194 5.30 -29.14 -7.55
CA SER A 194 5.17 -29.55 -8.95
C SER A 194 4.44 -28.47 -9.74
N MET A 195 5.13 -27.39 -10.06
CA MET A 195 4.65 -26.29 -10.88
C MET A 195 5.36 -26.33 -12.23
N GLY A 196 4.79 -27.01 -13.23
CA GLY A 196 5.46 -27.33 -14.50
C GLY A 196 5.96 -26.14 -15.32
N ASP A 197 5.53 -24.93 -14.99
CA ASP A 197 5.90 -23.69 -15.69
C ASP A 197 6.43 -22.59 -14.75
N PHE A 198 6.84 -22.94 -13.52
CA PHE A 198 7.35 -21.96 -12.57
C PHE A 198 8.64 -21.32 -13.08
N ASN A 199 8.61 -19.99 -13.18
CA ASN A 199 9.72 -19.21 -13.70
C ASN A 199 9.80 -17.84 -13.01
N LEU A 200 10.94 -17.52 -12.41
CA LEU A 200 11.18 -16.24 -11.74
C LEU A 200 11.01 -15.02 -12.67
N SER A 201 11.24 -15.19 -13.98
CA SER A 201 11.00 -14.12 -14.96
C SER A 201 9.56 -13.58 -14.93
N ASN A 202 8.59 -14.42 -14.51
CA ASN A 202 7.20 -14.00 -14.44
C ASN A 202 6.90 -13.07 -13.25
N PHE A 203 7.76 -13.07 -12.22
CA PHE A 203 7.63 -12.19 -11.06
C PHE A 203 8.14 -10.78 -11.35
N ILE A 204 9.07 -10.64 -12.29
CA ILE A 204 9.73 -9.38 -12.59
C ILE A 204 8.89 -8.56 -13.57
N PRO A 205 8.48 -7.33 -13.21
CA PRO A 205 7.71 -6.46 -14.08
C PRO A 205 8.48 -6.12 -15.36
N GLN A 206 7.97 -6.61 -16.50
CA GLN A 206 8.62 -6.40 -17.80
C GLN A 206 8.46 -4.95 -18.26
N SER A 207 9.54 -4.40 -18.82
CA SER A 207 9.55 -3.03 -19.40
C SER A 207 9.08 -1.95 -18.42
N LYS A 208 9.31 -2.17 -17.11
CA LYS A 208 9.02 -1.22 -16.06
C LYS A 208 10.30 -0.73 -15.42
N GLY A 209 10.35 0.58 -15.17
CA GLY A 209 11.47 1.18 -14.46
C GLY A 209 11.61 0.63 -13.03
N TYR A 210 12.81 0.72 -12.49
CA TYR A 210 13.15 0.28 -11.15
C TYR A 210 14.07 1.27 -10.45
N PHE A 211 14.03 1.23 -9.14
CA PHE A 211 14.96 1.96 -8.28
C PHE A 211 16.20 1.11 -8.00
N SER A 212 17.33 1.77 -7.81
CA SER A 212 18.59 1.10 -7.44
C SER A 212 19.33 1.86 -6.36
N TYR A 213 19.93 1.13 -5.43
CA TYR A 213 20.82 1.66 -4.41
C TYR A 213 21.82 0.58 -3.98
N THR A 214 22.83 0.96 -3.20
CA THR A 214 23.75 0.01 -2.57
C THR A 214 23.55 0.05 -1.06
N GLY A 215 23.40 -1.12 -0.44
CA GLY A 215 23.17 -1.23 1.01
C GLY A 215 23.68 -2.56 1.58
N THR A 216 23.50 -2.73 2.88
CA THR A 216 23.79 -3.99 3.60
C THR A 216 22.60 -4.94 3.49
N LEU A 217 22.71 -6.16 4.02
CA LEU A 217 21.54 -7.02 4.22
C LEU A 217 20.56 -6.37 5.21
N PRO A 218 19.24 -6.42 4.94
CA PRO A 218 18.21 -5.91 5.85
C PRO A 218 17.84 -6.90 6.96
N TYR A 219 18.55 -8.02 7.06
CA TYR A 219 18.40 -9.10 8.03
C TYR A 219 19.75 -9.65 8.42
N GLU A 220 19.81 -10.45 9.46
CA GLU A 220 21.09 -11.06 9.92
C GLU A 220 21.79 -11.84 8.80
N PRO A 221 23.11 -11.63 8.67
CA PRO A 221 24.04 -10.97 9.60
C PRO A 221 24.14 -9.44 9.49
N CYS A 222 23.22 -8.73 8.83
CA CYS A 222 23.14 -7.26 8.71
C CYS A 222 24.42 -6.59 8.15
N ASN A 223 25.18 -7.27 7.36
CA ASN A 223 26.48 -6.82 6.84
C ASN A 223 26.58 -7.05 5.32
N GLY A 224 27.76 -6.88 4.79
CA GLY A 224 28.05 -6.99 3.38
C GLY A 224 27.70 -5.73 2.60
N SER A 225 27.91 -5.78 1.29
CA SER A 225 27.55 -4.73 0.35
C SER A 225 26.79 -5.36 -0.81
N TYR A 226 25.55 -4.94 -0.98
CA TYR A 226 24.63 -5.47 -1.98
C TYR A 226 24.15 -4.35 -2.86
N ASN A 227 24.09 -4.60 -4.15
CA ASN A 227 23.32 -3.78 -5.08
C ASN A 227 21.85 -4.17 -4.99
N TYR A 228 20.96 -3.20 -4.98
CA TYR A 228 19.53 -3.41 -4.93
C TYR A 228 18.86 -2.92 -6.21
N ILE A 229 17.91 -3.70 -6.69
CA ILE A 229 16.96 -3.37 -7.73
C ILE A 229 15.57 -3.52 -7.14
N ILE A 230 14.81 -2.42 -7.04
CA ILE A 230 13.52 -2.40 -6.37
C ILE A 230 12.44 -1.93 -7.34
N TYR A 231 11.42 -2.73 -7.56
CA TYR A 231 10.27 -2.33 -8.36
C TYR A 231 9.28 -1.53 -7.51
N ALA A 232 8.64 -0.52 -8.13
CA ALA A 232 7.63 0.29 -7.46
C ALA A 232 6.38 -0.52 -7.13
N VAL A 233 5.64 -0.11 -6.09
CA VAL A 233 4.36 -0.73 -5.70
C VAL A 233 3.30 -0.64 -6.80
N ASP A 234 3.36 0.36 -7.67
CA ASP A 234 2.48 0.48 -8.84
C ASP A 234 2.68 -0.66 -9.87
N ASN A 235 3.81 -1.34 -9.79
CA ASN A 235 4.16 -2.52 -10.59
C ASN A 235 4.12 -3.83 -9.78
N ALA A 236 3.48 -3.82 -8.60
CA ALA A 236 3.38 -4.96 -7.72
C ALA A 236 2.65 -6.14 -8.38
N LEU A 237 3.04 -7.35 -7.99
CA LEU A 237 2.24 -8.54 -8.21
C LEU A 237 0.95 -8.44 -7.39
N ASN A 238 -0.09 -9.13 -7.82
CA ASN A 238 -1.38 -9.10 -7.13
C ASN A 238 -1.77 -10.49 -6.65
N ILE A 239 -2.15 -10.61 -5.39
CA ILE A 239 -2.69 -11.85 -4.83
C ILE A 239 -4.08 -11.60 -4.23
N PRO A 240 -4.97 -12.60 -4.21
CA PRO A 240 -6.23 -12.53 -3.48
C PRO A 240 -6.00 -12.36 -1.97
N ASN A 241 -6.94 -11.71 -1.29
CA ASN A 241 -6.83 -11.49 0.15
C ASN A 241 -6.76 -12.80 0.97
N ASP A 242 -7.49 -13.84 0.56
CA ASP A 242 -7.45 -15.15 1.22
C ASP A 242 -6.07 -15.82 1.09
N VAL A 243 -5.32 -15.53 0.03
CA VAL A 243 -3.94 -16.01 -0.16
C VAL A 243 -2.97 -15.27 0.77
N LEU A 244 -3.14 -13.95 0.94
CA LEU A 244 -2.38 -13.20 1.92
C LEU A 244 -2.62 -13.72 3.34
N GLU A 245 -3.88 -13.96 3.70
CA GLU A 245 -4.21 -14.51 5.01
C GLU A 245 -3.62 -15.91 5.24
N LYS A 246 -3.54 -16.76 4.21
CA LYS A 246 -2.83 -18.04 4.29
C LYS A 246 -1.32 -17.84 4.53
N LEU A 247 -0.69 -16.85 3.88
CA LEU A 247 0.71 -16.56 4.12
C LEU A 247 0.96 -16.11 5.56
N LYS A 248 0.10 -15.22 6.09
CA LYS A 248 0.15 -14.74 7.48
C LYS A 248 -0.06 -15.86 8.53
N GLN A 249 -0.72 -16.94 8.16
CA GLN A 249 -0.88 -18.09 9.06
C GLN A 249 0.39 -18.92 9.21
N ILE A 250 1.27 -18.92 8.23
CA ILE A 250 2.49 -19.75 8.21
C ILE A 250 3.77 -18.93 8.36
N THR A 251 3.70 -17.61 8.25
CA THR A 251 4.86 -16.72 8.46
C THR A 251 4.50 -15.64 9.48
N GLU A 252 5.48 -15.25 10.29
CA GLU A 252 5.34 -14.15 11.23
C GLU A 252 5.56 -12.80 10.53
N ASN A 253 4.95 -11.76 11.10
CA ASN A 253 5.19 -10.39 10.66
C ASN A 253 6.65 -10.00 10.94
N THR A 254 7.36 -9.51 9.93
CA THR A 254 8.75 -9.09 10.02
C THR A 254 8.85 -7.58 9.87
N GLU A 255 9.31 -6.90 10.90
CA GLU A 255 9.53 -5.45 10.87
C GLU A 255 11.02 -5.11 10.89
N CYS A 256 11.42 -4.20 10.02
CA CYS A 256 12.77 -3.65 9.93
C CYS A 256 12.73 -2.14 10.12
N LYS A 257 13.81 -1.61 10.71
CA LYS A 257 14.03 -0.16 10.71
C LYS A 257 14.28 0.32 9.28
N ILE A 258 13.54 1.32 8.84
CA ILE A 258 13.78 1.97 7.54
C ILE A 258 14.97 2.92 7.67
N ASN A 259 15.85 2.85 6.68
CA ASN A 259 17.09 3.62 6.63
C ASN A 259 17.05 4.65 5.50
N GLU A 260 17.81 5.71 5.64
CA GLU A 260 18.05 6.67 4.57
C GLU A 260 19.20 6.18 3.69
N ASN A 261 19.04 6.32 2.38
CA ASN A 261 20.07 5.96 1.41
C ASN A 261 19.84 6.72 0.09
N ASN A 262 20.90 6.84 -0.70
CA ASN A 262 20.83 7.43 -2.03
C ASN A 262 20.20 6.44 -3.00
N VAL A 263 19.02 6.80 -3.52
CA VAL A 263 18.26 5.97 -4.45
C VAL A 263 18.32 6.57 -5.84
N PHE A 264 18.59 5.75 -6.84
CA PHE A 264 18.65 6.11 -8.26
C PHE A 264 17.51 5.43 -9.02
N TYR A 265 17.14 5.97 -10.18
CA TYR A 265 16.04 5.42 -10.96
C TYR A 265 16.43 5.09 -12.39
N ASN A 266 16.21 3.85 -12.81
CA ASN A 266 16.32 3.40 -14.19
C ASN A 266 14.94 3.37 -14.84
N LYS A 267 14.66 4.32 -15.74
CA LYS A 267 13.37 4.41 -16.43
C LYS A 267 13.19 3.38 -17.55
N ASN A 268 14.30 2.84 -18.08
CA ASN A 268 14.28 1.93 -19.24
C ASN A 268 13.83 0.51 -18.86
N GLY A 269 13.95 0.15 -17.57
CA GLY A 269 13.60 -1.17 -17.09
C GLY A 269 14.65 -2.24 -17.42
N ALA A 270 14.36 -3.46 -16.96
CA ALA A 270 15.20 -4.62 -17.22
C ALA A 270 15.13 -5.07 -18.67
N ASN A 271 16.20 -5.76 -19.13
CA ASN A 271 16.32 -6.27 -20.50
C ASN A 271 16.14 -5.19 -21.59
N SER A 272 16.34 -3.92 -21.23
CA SER A 272 16.34 -2.84 -22.20
C SER A 272 17.61 -2.98 -23.05
N LYS A 273 17.45 -2.97 -24.37
CA LYS A 273 18.60 -2.81 -25.27
C LYS A 273 19.07 -1.36 -25.13
N ASN A 274 20.09 -1.15 -24.33
CA ASN A 274 20.83 0.10 -24.42
C ASN A 274 21.40 0.16 -25.83
N SER A 275 21.05 1.22 -26.61
CA SER A 275 21.73 1.46 -27.85
C SER A 275 23.20 1.68 -27.51
N SER A 276 24.03 0.70 -27.89
CA SER A 276 25.46 0.65 -27.59
C SER A 276 26.29 1.76 -28.25
N ASP A 277 25.65 2.78 -28.77
CA ASP A 277 26.30 3.88 -29.49
C ASP A 277 26.52 5.14 -28.62
N ASP A 278 25.96 5.21 -27.42
CA ASP A 278 26.25 6.29 -26.50
C ASP A 278 27.39 5.91 -25.55
N ILE A 279 28.63 6.22 -25.96
CA ILE A 279 29.79 6.17 -25.06
C ILE A 279 29.62 7.33 -24.06
N PHE A 280 29.13 7.03 -22.88
CA PHE A 280 29.06 7.99 -21.78
C PHE A 280 30.46 8.08 -21.15
N ILE A 281 31.24 9.05 -21.55
CA ILE A 281 32.49 9.41 -20.87
C ILE A 281 32.08 10.31 -19.71
N ASP A 282 32.06 9.77 -18.49
CA ASP A 282 31.92 10.58 -17.27
C ASP A 282 33.26 11.32 -17.03
N CYS A 283 33.45 12.40 -17.76
CA CYS A 283 34.59 13.31 -17.58
C CYS A 283 34.30 14.16 -16.34
N GLN A 284 34.71 13.70 -15.19
CA GLN A 284 34.75 14.58 -14.02
C GLN A 284 35.90 15.57 -14.22
N PRO A 285 35.63 16.89 -14.20
CA PRO A 285 36.69 17.87 -14.26
C PRO A 285 37.59 17.70 -13.05
N VAL A 286 38.88 17.52 -13.30
CA VAL A 286 39.92 17.50 -12.27
C VAL A 286 40.68 18.82 -12.31
N ASP A 287 41.15 19.29 -11.17
CA ASP A 287 42.06 20.42 -11.07
C ASP A 287 43.46 20.06 -11.61
N SER A 288 44.35 21.04 -11.65
CA SER A 288 45.73 20.85 -12.09
C SER A 288 46.52 19.81 -11.26
N ASP A 289 46.03 19.47 -10.10
CA ASP A 289 46.65 18.52 -9.16
C ASP A 289 45.97 17.13 -9.19
N GLY A 290 44.99 16.94 -10.08
CA GLY A 290 44.29 15.66 -10.30
C GLY A 290 43.15 15.41 -9.31
N ASN A 291 42.73 16.39 -8.50
CA ASN A 291 41.59 16.25 -7.61
C ASN A 291 40.28 16.52 -8.33
N ILE A 292 39.24 15.76 -8.01
CA ILE A 292 37.90 15.90 -8.60
C ILE A 292 37.28 17.21 -8.12
N LEU A 293 37.02 18.14 -9.04
CA LEU A 293 36.25 19.37 -8.75
C LEU A 293 34.77 19.00 -8.65
N VAL A 294 34.25 18.85 -7.43
CA VAL A 294 32.82 18.74 -7.18
C VAL A 294 32.24 20.15 -7.21
N ASP A 295 31.74 20.57 -8.36
CA ASP A 295 31.00 21.84 -8.48
C ASP A 295 29.60 21.66 -7.89
N MET A 296 29.42 22.12 -6.64
CA MET A 296 28.13 22.09 -5.93
C MET A 296 27.11 23.09 -6.49
N ASN A 297 27.39 23.79 -7.59
CA ASN A 297 26.55 24.86 -8.13
C ASN A 297 25.77 24.49 -9.41
N MET A 298 25.75 23.24 -9.85
CA MET A 298 24.94 22.84 -11.01
C MET A 298 23.66 22.08 -10.62
N VAL A 299 22.85 22.62 -9.72
CA VAL A 299 21.45 22.22 -9.52
C VAL A 299 20.56 23.47 -9.57
N GLU A 300 20.62 24.20 -10.66
CA GLU A 300 19.53 25.11 -11.06
C GLU A 300 19.31 25.03 -12.57
N GLY A 301 18.78 23.91 -13.00
CA GLY A 301 18.15 23.73 -14.30
C GLY A 301 16.64 23.92 -14.17
N LYS A 302 16.19 25.17 -14.13
CA LYS A 302 14.78 25.55 -14.16
C LYS A 302 14.20 25.13 -15.52
N SER A 303 13.58 23.94 -15.59
CA SER A 303 12.72 23.55 -16.68
C SER A 303 11.28 23.89 -16.33
N THR A 304 10.81 25.00 -16.87
CA THR A 304 9.39 25.31 -16.98
C THR A 304 8.76 24.32 -17.95
N SER A 305 8.09 23.31 -17.45
CA SER A 305 7.06 22.57 -18.18
C SER A 305 5.76 22.74 -17.42
N SER A 306 4.87 23.50 -18.06
CA SER A 306 3.47 23.62 -17.68
C SER A 306 2.78 22.29 -17.95
N ASP A 307 2.50 21.52 -16.90
CA ASP A 307 1.48 20.50 -16.94
C ASP A 307 0.51 20.76 -15.78
N SER A 308 -0.72 21.06 -16.20
CA SER A 308 -1.86 21.28 -15.36
C SER A 308 -2.33 19.94 -14.79
N ASP A 309 -1.81 19.57 -13.62
CA ASP A 309 -2.41 18.52 -12.81
C ASP A 309 -3.37 19.18 -11.82
N SER A 310 -4.67 18.95 -12.06
CA SER A 310 -5.76 19.40 -11.18
C SER A 310 -5.87 18.50 -9.95
N GLY A 311 -4.82 18.46 -9.17
CA GLY A 311 -4.84 17.92 -7.82
C GLY A 311 -5.58 18.89 -6.90
N ILE A 312 -6.72 18.46 -6.33
CA ILE A 312 -7.46 19.21 -5.33
C ILE A 312 -6.56 19.39 -4.10
N ASP A 313 -6.09 20.62 -3.89
CA ASP A 313 -5.26 21.00 -2.74
C ASP A 313 -6.12 20.99 -1.46
N PHE A 314 -6.08 19.89 -0.74
CA PHE A 314 -6.87 19.66 0.47
C PHE A 314 -6.58 20.69 1.58
N GLU A 315 -5.39 21.26 1.67
CA GLU A 315 -5.08 22.29 2.66
C GLU A 315 -5.84 23.59 2.42
N LYS A 316 -6.09 23.95 1.16
CA LYS A 316 -6.89 25.16 0.81
C LYS A 316 -8.38 24.95 1.01
N ILE A 317 -8.87 23.72 0.97
CA ILE A 317 -10.29 23.38 1.08
C ILE A 317 -10.71 23.07 2.53
N ALA A 318 -9.76 22.63 3.37
CA ALA A 318 -10.01 22.28 4.77
C ALA A 318 -10.83 23.33 5.56
N PRO A 319 -10.53 24.65 5.54
CA PRO A 319 -11.30 25.64 6.29
C PRO A 319 -12.74 25.75 5.81
N TYR A 320 -13.00 25.58 4.51
CA TYR A 320 -14.37 25.60 3.96
C TYR A 320 -15.14 24.34 4.35
N LEU A 321 -14.46 23.20 4.45
CA LEU A 321 -15.08 21.94 4.89
C LEU A 321 -15.50 22.01 6.36
N TYR A 322 -14.67 22.59 7.22
CA TYR A 322 -15.02 22.80 8.64
C TYR A 322 -16.18 23.78 8.84
N THR A 323 -16.26 24.85 8.04
CA THR A 323 -17.38 25.77 8.10
C THR A 323 -18.69 25.11 7.65
N LEU A 324 -18.65 24.27 6.62
CA LEU A 324 -19.81 23.55 6.12
C LEU A 324 -20.30 22.51 7.14
N ILE A 325 -19.39 21.79 7.79
CA ILE A 325 -19.72 20.86 8.89
C ILE A 325 -20.33 21.62 10.07
N GLY A 326 -19.77 22.77 10.44
CA GLY A 326 -20.31 23.62 11.51
C GLY A 326 -21.74 24.09 11.25
N LEU A 327 -22.04 24.49 10.00
CA LEU A 327 -23.39 24.88 9.59
C LEU A 327 -24.38 23.72 9.67
N VAL A 328 -23.99 22.53 9.24
CA VAL A 328 -24.83 21.32 9.31
C VAL A 328 -25.13 20.95 10.76
N VAL A 329 -24.12 20.98 11.62
CA VAL A 329 -24.28 20.69 13.06
C VAL A 329 -25.19 21.75 13.73
N GLY A 330 -24.95 23.02 13.43
CA GLY A 330 -25.80 24.10 13.92
C GLY A 330 -27.29 23.97 13.50
N TYR A 331 -27.52 23.61 12.24
CA TYR A 331 -28.86 23.31 11.74
C TYR A 331 -29.54 22.15 12.47
N ILE A 332 -28.78 21.07 12.72
CA ILE A 332 -29.30 19.91 13.47
C ILE A 332 -29.68 20.30 14.90
N ILE A 333 -28.87 21.12 15.57
CA ILE A 333 -29.17 21.59 16.95
C ILE A 333 -30.43 22.43 16.98
N ILE A 334 -30.59 23.38 16.03
CA ILE A 334 -31.78 24.22 15.93
C ILE A 334 -33.03 23.37 15.66
N TYR A 335 -32.89 22.37 14.78
CA TYR A 335 -34.00 21.47 14.47
C TYR A 335 -34.43 20.62 15.68
N ILE A 336 -33.46 20.10 16.45
CA ILE A 336 -33.76 19.36 17.69
C ILE A 336 -34.41 20.26 18.72
N ALA A 337 -33.94 21.49 18.87
CA ALA A 337 -34.55 22.46 19.77
C ALA A 337 -36.02 22.77 19.38
N GLN A 338 -36.30 23.04 18.11
CA GLN A 338 -37.66 23.24 17.62
C GLN A 338 -38.57 22.02 17.86
N TYR A 339 -38.07 20.82 17.61
CA TYR A 339 -38.80 19.59 17.86
C TYR A 339 -39.15 19.38 19.35
N LEU A 340 -38.23 19.73 20.25
CA LEU A 340 -38.48 19.66 21.70
C LEU A 340 -39.46 20.74 22.16
N PHE A 341 -39.42 21.94 21.60
CA PHE A 341 -40.38 23.02 21.94
C PHE A 341 -41.78 22.73 21.41
N ASP A 342 -41.93 22.18 20.21
CA ASP A 342 -43.24 21.82 19.64
C ASP A 342 -43.92 20.66 20.41
N ASN A 343 -43.13 19.73 20.97
CA ASN A 343 -43.64 18.63 21.78
C ASN A 343 -44.03 19.06 23.22
N THR A 344 -43.52 20.18 23.74
CA THR A 344 -43.84 20.67 25.09
C THR A 344 -45.12 21.53 25.12
N SER A 345 -45.61 22.02 23.98
CA SER A 345 -46.79 22.86 23.92
C SER A 345 -48.11 22.10 23.76
N SER A 346 -48.12 20.77 23.72
CA SER A 346 -49.36 19.97 23.55
C SER A 346 -49.89 19.30 24.83
N THR A 347 -49.40 19.69 26.01
CA THR A 347 -49.94 19.16 27.28
C THR A 347 -50.66 20.25 28.07
N THR A 348 -51.70 20.84 27.49
CA THR A 348 -52.67 21.63 28.26
C THR A 348 -53.91 20.76 28.48
N THR A 349 -53.94 20.14 29.64
CA THR A 349 -55.05 19.34 30.16
C THR A 349 -56.27 20.18 30.36
N SER A 350 -57.32 19.95 29.62
CA SER A 350 -58.69 20.47 29.93
C SER A 350 -59.28 19.62 31.04
N THR A 351 -59.28 20.15 32.26
CA THR A 351 -60.09 19.65 33.36
C THR A 351 -61.56 19.96 33.14
N VAL A 352 -62.32 18.95 32.79
CA VAL A 352 -63.81 19.04 32.80
C VAL A 352 -64.29 18.82 34.23
N ILE A 353 -64.90 19.91 34.80
CA ILE A 353 -65.58 19.83 36.06
C ILE A 353 -66.96 19.27 35.77
N THR A 354 -67.25 18.07 36.14
CA THR A 354 -68.65 17.53 36.22
C THR A 354 -69.23 17.77 37.61
N SER A 355 -70.19 18.68 37.66
CA SER A 355 -71.05 18.89 38.82
C SER A 355 -72.15 17.83 38.86
N THR A 356 -72.11 16.95 39.85
CA THR A 356 -73.20 16.05 40.18
C THR A 356 -74.13 16.72 41.18
N SER A 357 -75.35 16.95 40.76
CA SER A 357 -76.44 17.32 41.63
C SER A 357 -77.03 16.08 42.29
N SER A 358 -77.03 16.07 43.59
CA SER A 358 -77.77 15.13 44.45
C SER A 358 -79.25 15.36 44.37
N GLY A 359 -80.07 14.39 44.13
CA GLY A 359 -81.51 14.33 44.26
C GLY A 359 -81.87 13.13 45.15
N SER A 360 -82.49 13.50 46.22
CA SER A 360 -83.05 12.64 47.25
C SER A 360 -84.22 11.78 46.77
N LYS A 361 -84.22 10.54 47.14
CA LYS A 361 -85.29 9.91 47.96
C LYS A 361 -84.77 8.53 48.38
#